data_f59e04b88f4dbe3c14580b79e8bb0e45
#
_entry.id   f59e04b88f4dbe3c14580b79e8bb0e45
#
_cell.length_a   1.000
_cell.length_b   1.000
_cell.length_c   1.000
_cell.angle_alpha   90.00
_cell.angle_beta   90.00
_cell.angle_gamma   90.00
#
_symmetry.space_group_name_H-M   'P 1'
#
loop_
_entity.id
_entity.type
_entity.pdbx_description
1 polymer ?
#
loop_
_entity_poly.entity_id
_entity_poly.type
_entity_poly.pdbx_seq_one_letter_code
_entity_poly.pdbx_strand_id
1 'polypeptide(L)'
;GAEYRVDGEKMADFINVGFGNMVNGDKIISMVSTDAAPIKRMIQNARDEGKAVDATCGRRTRAVLVMESGHLILSALTTDTLSSRCHSKRNDEDEENER
;
A
#
# COMPACT_ATOMS: atom_id res chain seq x y z
N GLY A 1 -5.50 -3.34 -9.76
CA GLY A 1 -4.11 -3.13 -9.99
C GLY A 1 -3.57 -3.83 -11.22
N ALA A 2 -2.35 -3.54 -11.52
CA ALA A 2 -1.67 -4.15 -12.64
C ALA A 2 -1.12 -5.52 -12.21
N GLU A 3 -1.06 -6.40 -13.19
CA GLU A 3 -0.53 -7.71 -12.94
C GLU A 3 0.69 -7.96 -13.78
N TYR A 4 1.70 -8.52 -13.17
CA TYR A 4 2.94 -8.84 -13.87
C TYR A 4 3.33 -10.27 -13.55
N ARG A 5 3.76 -11.00 -14.58
CA ARG A 5 4.16 -12.37 -14.39
C ARG A 5 5.53 -12.42 -13.72
N VAL A 6 5.61 -13.22 -12.70
CA VAL A 6 6.85 -13.39 -11.95
C VAL A 6 7.26 -14.84 -12.07
N ASP A 7 8.49 -15.06 -12.54
CA ASP A 7 9.04 -16.40 -12.70
C ASP A 7 8.22 -17.27 -13.64
N GLY A 8 7.40 -16.65 -14.46
CA GLY A 8 6.65 -17.38 -15.46
C GLY A 8 5.52 -18.22 -14.95
N GLU A 9 5.24 -18.17 -13.66
CA GLU A 9 4.23 -19.04 -13.10
C GLU A 9 3.09 -18.31 -12.47
N LYS A 10 3.37 -17.18 -11.90
CA LYS A 10 2.40 -16.53 -11.05
C LYS A 10 2.41 -15.06 -11.30
N MET A 11 1.24 -14.48 -11.31
CA MET A 11 1.09 -13.04 -11.49
C MET A 11 1.20 -12.37 -10.15
N ALA A 12 1.97 -11.32 -10.07
CA ALA A 12 1.99 -10.47 -8.88
C ALA A 12 0.99 -9.34 -9.09
N ASP A 13 0.27 -9.00 -8.04
CA ASP A 13 -0.75 -7.96 -8.09
C ASP A 13 -0.13 -6.67 -7.59
N PHE A 14 0.41 -5.88 -8.51
CA PHE A 14 1.02 -4.60 -8.17
C PHE A 14 -0.04 -3.52 -8.17
N ILE A 15 0.03 -2.66 -7.18
CA ILE A 15 -0.89 -1.52 -7.09
C ILE A 15 -0.09 -0.23 -7.13
N ASN A 16 -0.70 0.78 -7.74
CA ASN A 16 -0.09 2.10 -7.83
C ASN A 16 -0.42 2.87 -6.56
N VAL A 17 0.61 3.22 -5.80
CA VAL A 17 0.42 3.93 -4.54
C VAL A 17 0.62 5.44 -4.71
N GLY A 18 0.66 5.88 -5.96
CA GLY A 18 0.77 7.30 -6.27
C GLY A 18 2.06 7.61 -6.99
N PHE A 19 1.95 8.54 -7.94
CA PHE A 19 3.11 9.07 -8.67
C PHE A 19 3.94 7.98 -9.36
N GLY A 20 3.24 6.94 -9.83
CA GLY A 20 3.92 5.90 -10.58
C GLY A 20 4.66 4.89 -9.74
N ASN A 21 4.52 4.96 -8.43
CA ASN A 21 5.18 3.99 -7.55
C ASN A 21 4.31 2.76 -7.39
N MET A 22 4.89 1.62 -7.67
CA MET A 22 4.15 0.36 -7.66
C MET A 22 4.60 -0.50 -6.50
N VAL A 23 3.64 -1.12 -5.82
CA VAL A 23 3.90 -1.97 -4.67
C VAL A 23 3.24 -3.31 -4.91
N ASN A 24 3.94 -4.38 -4.52
CA ASN A 24 3.38 -5.71 -4.63
C ASN A 24 2.30 -5.89 -3.57
N GLY A 25 1.05 -5.93 -4.03
CA GLY A 25 -0.08 -6.01 -3.11
C GLY A 25 -0.10 -7.28 -2.27
N ASP A 26 0.53 -8.33 -2.77
CA ASP A 26 0.58 -9.59 -2.02
C ASP A 26 1.48 -9.50 -0.79
N LYS A 27 2.32 -8.48 -0.71
CA LYS A 27 3.26 -8.32 0.39
C LYS A 27 2.83 -7.26 1.39
N ILE A 28 1.63 -6.74 1.24
CA ILE A 28 1.11 -5.73 2.15
C ILE A 28 0.43 -6.44 3.33
N ILE A 29 0.84 -6.09 4.54
CA ILE A 29 0.18 -6.60 5.72
C ILE A 29 -1.01 -5.74 6.10
N SER A 30 -0.82 -4.43 6.07
CA SER A 30 -1.91 -3.53 6.46
C SER A 30 -1.71 -2.17 5.83
N MET A 31 -2.80 -1.43 5.77
CA MET A 31 -2.79 -0.04 5.33
C MET A 31 -3.42 0.78 6.43
N VAL A 32 -2.71 1.80 6.88
CA VAL A 32 -3.11 2.55 8.06
C VAL A 32 -3.21 4.02 7.72
N SER A 33 -4.30 4.64 8.16
CA SER A 33 -4.49 6.08 7.99
C SER A 33 -3.56 6.83 8.94
N THR A 34 -3.03 7.95 8.47
CA THR A 34 -2.18 8.77 9.31
C THR A 34 -2.95 9.55 10.37
N ASP A 35 -4.26 9.41 10.37
CA ASP A 35 -5.06 10.05 11.42
C ASP A 35 -4.89 9.36 12.77
N ALA A 36 -4.41 8.12 12.77
CA ALA A 36 -4.21 7.40 14.02
C ALA A 36 -2.96 7.93 14.73
N ALA A 37 -3.08 8.16 16.04
CA ALA A 37 -2.01 8.80 16.79
C ALA A 37 -0.67 8.07 16.76
N PRO A 38 -0.63 6.74 16.92
CA PRO A 38 0.69 6.06 16.98
C PRO A 38 1.44 6.03 15.66
N ILE A 39 0.79 6.41 14.57
CA ILE A 39 1.41 6.27 13.25
C ILE A 39 2.62 7.15 13.09
N LYS A 40 2.58 8.35 13.67
CA LYS A 40 3.71 9.25 13.51
C LYS A 40 4.97 8.67 14.12
N ARG A 41 4.84 8.00 15.25
CA ARG A 41 5.98 7.37 15.87
C ARG A 41 6.49 6.19 15.03
N MET A 42 5.56 5.42 14.48
CA MET A 42 5.96 4.31 13.61
C MET A 42 6.75 4.80 12.41
N ILE A 43 6.29 5.88 11.82
CA ILE A 43 6.98 6.46 10.67
C ILE A 43 8.38 6.91 11.06
N GLN A 44 8.48 7.59 12.19
CA GLN A 44 9.79 8.09 12.62
C GLN A 44 10.75 6.94 12.90
N ASN A 45 10.27 5.89 13.56
CA ASN A 45 11.09 4.72 13.82
C ASN A 45 11.55 4.08 12.52
N ALA A 46 10.66 3.97 11.55
CA ALA A 46 11.03 3.38 10.28
C ALA A 46 12.05 4.24 9.55
N ARG A 47 11.92 5.56 9.63
CA ARG A 47 12.90 6.44 9.02
C ARG A 47 14.27 6.25 9.67
N ASP A 48 14.29 6.15 10.98
CA ASP A 48 15.53 5.99 11.72
C ASP A 48 16.23 4.68 11.36
N GLU A 49 15.43 3.66 11.04
CA GLU A 49 15.97 2.34 10.71
C GLU A 49 16.21 2.16 9.21
N GLY A 50 15.92 3.17 8.42
CA GLY A 50 16.10 3.07 6.99
C GLY A 50 15.04 2.22 6.30
N LYS A 51 13.89 2.07 6.93
CA LYS A 51 12.82 1.23 6.38
C LYS A 51 11.60 2.01 5.92
N ALA A 52 11.68 3.33 5.85
CA ALA A 52 10.60 4.13 5.33
C ALA A 52 10.85 4.46 3.88
N VAL A 53 9.89 4.15 3.02
CA VAL A 53 9.97 4.47 1.61
C VAL A 53 8.92 5.55 1.33
N ASP A 54 9.38 6.71 0.93
CA ASP A 54 8.50 7.85 0.73
C ASP A 54 8.03 7.89 -0.72
N ALA A 55 6.76 7.58 -0.94
CA ALA A 55 6.17 7.59 -2.26
C ALA A 55 5.22 8.77 -2.43
N THR A 56 5.36 9.81 -1.59
CA THR A 56 4.43 10.93 -1.62
C THR A 56 4.82 12.03 -2.58
N CYS A 57 6.04 11.98 -3.08
CA CYS A 57 6.53 13.01 -3.99
C CYS A 57 6.41 14.41 -3.38
N GLY A 58 6.74 14.51 -2.08
CA GLY A 58 6.70 15.78 -1.39
C GLY A 58 5.33 16.19 -0.90
N ARG A 59 4.32 15.36 -1.10
CA ARG A 59 2.98 15.70 -0.65
C ARG A 59 2.74 15.12 0.73
N ARG A 60 1.62 15.53 1.32
CA ARG A 60 1.27 15.08 2.65
C ARG A 60 1.02 13.58 2.65
N THR A 61 1.58 12.90 3.63
CA THR A 61 1.34 11.47 3.80
C THR A 61 -0.07 11.28 4.35
N ARG A 62 -0.86 10.48 3.64
CA ARG A 62 -2.22 10.19 4.08
C ARG A 62 -2.41 8.76 4.50
N ALA A 63 -1.56 7.88 4.05
CA ALA A 63 -1.66 6.47 4.40
C ALA A 63 -0.28 5.86 4.44
N VAL A 64 -0.17 4.80 5.22
CA VAL A 64 1.06 4.04 5.34
C VAL A 64 0.75 2.59 5.06
N LEU A 65 1.51 1.99 4.16
CA LEU A 65 1.38 0.57 3.88
C LEU A 65 2.48 -0.16 4.64
N VAL A 66 2.08 -1.12 5.46
CA VAL A 66 3.02 -1.92 6.22
C VAL A 66 3.27 -3.19 5.45
N MET A 67 4.53 -3.40 5.08
CA MET A 67 4.90 -4.53 4.25
C MET A 67 5.41 -5.70 5.09
N GLU A 68 5.37 -6.90 4.52
CA GLU A 68 5.85 -8.09 5.22
C GLU A 68 7.30 -7.93 5.68
N SER A 69 8.07 -7.20 4.93
CA SER A 69 9.49 -7.01 5.25
C SER A 69 9.71 -6.06 6.42
N GLY A 70 8.67 -5.40 6.88
CA GLY A 70 8.81 -4.39 7.90
C GLY A 70 8.98 -2.98 7.36
N HIS A 71 9.05 -2.84 6.04
CA HIS A 71 9.15 -1.51 5.45
C HIS A 71 7.80 -0.81 5.52
N LEU A 72 7.84 0.50 5.65
CA LEU A 72 6.65 1.33 5.59
C LEU A 72 6.70 2.15 4.31
N ILE A 73 5.64 2.07 3.53
CA ILE A 73 5.53 2.86 2.30
C ILE A 73 4.60 4.03 2.60
N LEU A 74 5.11 5.23 2.48
CA LEU A 74 4.33 6.44 2.76
C LEU A 74 3.65 6.88 1.47
N SER A 75 2.32 7.03 1.52
CA SER A 75 1.55 7.34 0.33
C SER A 75 0.73 8.61 0.53
N ALA A 76 0.59 9.39 -0.53
CA ALA A 76 -0.27 10.56 -0.53
C ALA A 76 -1.71 10.20 -0.83
N LEU A 77 -2.00 8.94 -1.11
CA LEU A 77 -3.36 8.48 -1.35
C LEU A 77 -3.98 8.01 -0.05
N THR A 78 -5.30 8.09 0.02
CA THR A 78 -6.01 7.64 1.22
C THR A 78 -6.10 6.13 1.25
N THR A 79 -6.39 5.60 2.43
CA THR A 79 -6.57 4.15 2.55
C THR A 79 -7.75 3.67 1.72
N ASP A 80 -8.78 4.51 1.58
CA ASP A 80 -9.92 4.13 0.74
C ASP A 80 -9.49 3.92 -0.69
N THR A 81 -8.70 4.84 -1.23
CA THR A 81 -8.23 4.72 -2.59
C THR A 81 -7.33 3.51 -2.77
N LEU A 82 -6.42 3.32 -1.83
CA LEU A 82 -5.49 2.20 -1.91
C LEU A 82 -6.22 0.87 -1.79
N SER A 83 -7.19 0.80 -0.90
CA SER A 83 -7.97 -0.41 -0.71
C SER A 83 -8.72 -0.77 -1.98
N SER A 84 -9.28 0.23 -2.63
CA SER A 84 -9.99 0.03 -3.89
C SER A 84 -9.07 -0.58 -4.93
N ARG A 85 -7.85 -0.13 -4.99
CA ARG A 85 -6.89 -0.64 -5.98
C ARG A 85 -6.46 -2.06 -5.68
N CYS A 86 -6.34 -2.39 -4.40
CA CYS A 86 -5.96 -3.74 -4.00
C CYS A 86 -7.01 -4.76 -4.40
N HIS A 87 -8.26 -4.37 -4.36
CA HIS A 87 -9.36 -5.31 -4.62
C HIS A 87 -9.85 -5.26 -6.05
N SER A 88 -9.17 -4.52 -6.92
CA SER A 88 -9.69 -4.26 -8.24
C SER A 88 -9.95 -5.55 -9.01
N LYS A 89 -9.19 -6.59 -8.77
CA LYS A 89 -9.32 -7.80 -9.55
C LYS A 89 -10.46 -8.69 -9.12
N ARG A 90 -10.75 -8.73 -7.85
CA ARG A 90 -11.85 -9.57 -7.35
C ARG A 90 -13.02 -8.74 -6.93
N ASN A 91 -13.04 -7.54 -7.38
CA ASN A 91 -14.04 -6.61 -6.93
C ASN A 91 -15.46 -7.06 -7.20
N ASP A 92 -15.69 -7.59 -8.39
CA ASP A 92 -17.02 -7.94 -8.78
C ASP A 92 -17.63 -8.96 -7.83
N GLU A 93 -16.85 -9.97 -7.50
CA GLU A 93 -17.36 -11.02 -6.62
C GLU A 93 -17.48 -10.54 -5.20
N ASP A 94 -16.47 -9.83 -4.73
CA ASP A 94 -16.45 -9.39 -3.35
C ASP A 94 -17.58 -8.42 -3.06
N GLU A 95 -17.81 -7.51 -3.98
CA GLU A 95 -18.85 -6.51 -3.77
C GLU A 95 -20.22 -7.13 -3.71
N GLU A 96 -20.46 -8.14 -4.52
CA GLU A 96 -21.74 -8.79 -4.48
C GLU A 96 -21.98 -9.48 -3.17
N ASN A 97 -20.95 -10.07 -2.63
CA ASN A 97 -21.09 -10.79 -1.37
C ASN A 97 -21.34 -9.87 -0.20
N GLU A 98 -20.86 -8.67 -0.29
CA GLU A 98 -20.98 -7.76 0.82
C GLU A 98 -22.29 -7.01 0.85
N ARG A 99 -23.03 -7.06 -0.20
CA ARG A 99 -24.32 -6.36 -0.24
C ARG A 99 -25.48 -7.22 0.28
#